data_1d76aa5159d5d3be79f1019a8212673d
#
_entry.id   1d76aa5159d5d3be79f1019a8212673d
#
_cell.length_a   1.000
_cell.length_b   1.000
_cell.length_c   1.000
_cell.angle_alpha   90.00
_cell.angle_beta   90.00
_cell.angle_gamma   90.00
#
_symmetry.space_group_name_H-M   'P 1'
#
loop_
_entity.id
_entity.type
_entity.pdbx_description
1 polymer ?
#
loop_
_entity_poly.entity_id
_entity_poly.type
_entity_poly.pdbx_seq_one_letter_code
_entity_poly.pdbx_strand_id
1 'polypeptide(L)'
;MKPLKTLALMLALALTLTACGVISSDDGPTEVVGASQPAEPQETVQPEETAPQPAGKDPIQTEPVRVGALKGPTAMGLVRMMSDDGVNSYTLAGSADELTPKLIKGELDIACVPANLAAVLYNKTEGQIVTLAVNTLGVLYIVENGGEAVQSMADLKGKTLVAAGKGSTPEFGLRYLLEQSGLDPDKDVTVDWKSEHAECVAALAAGTADLALLPQPFVTVAQGKLGNGLRVALDLTAEWDALDNGSAMITGVAVARRDFVEQNPELVDMFLKEYAVSVDWVNENTAKAAELVTANGIIESAAIAEKALPHCNIVCLTGQEMFEKLSGYLQVLAAAAPESVGGALPRDGFFYGV
;
A
#
# COMPACT_ATOMS: atom_id res chain seq x y z
N MET A 1 15.30 -2.91 -52.00
CA MET A 1 14.77 -4.04 -52.83
C MET A 1 14.00 -4.97 -51.94
N LYS A 2 12.75 -5.16 -52.28
CA LYS A 2 11.65 -5.97 -51.69
C LYS A 2 11.95 -7.50 -51.76
N PRO A 3 11.08 -8.43 -51.22
CA PRO A 3 9.82 -8.28 -50.45
C PRO A 3 9.64 -9.30 -49.31
N LEU A 4 8.80 -9.04 -48.34
CA LEU A 4 7.40 -9.50 -48.12
C LEU A 4 7.12 -10.99 -48.36
N LYS A 5 6.70 -11.73 -47.30
CA LYS A 5 5.70 -12.82 -47.41
C LYS A 5 4.91 -12.97 -46.10
N THR A 6 3.67 -12.55 -46.15
CA THR A 6 2.50 -12.92 -45.37
C THR A 6 2.20 -14.43 -45.48
N LEU A 7 1.75 -15.05 -44.37
CA LEU A 7 0.87 -16.21 -44.45
C LEU A 7 -0.17 -16.16 -43.32
N ALA A 8 -1.38 -15.87 -43.73
CA ALA A 8 -2.60 -16.05 -42.94
C ALA A 8 -3.08 -17.52 -43.10
N LEU A 9 -3.56 -18.13 -42.02
CA LEU A 9 -4.37 -19.32 -42.10
C LEU A 9 -5.57 -19.20 -41.18
N MET A 10 -6.71 -18.95 -41.81
CA MET A 10 -8.04 -19.19 -41.24
C MET A 10 -8.32 -20.69 -41.23
N LEU A 11 -9.00 -21.19 -40.19
CA LEU A 11 -9.91 -22.30 -40.32
C LEU A 11 -11.09 -22.18 -39.37
N ALA A 12 -12.24 -22.34 -39.96
CA ALA A 12 -13.57 -22.10 -39.40
C ALA A 12 -14.21 -23.40 -38.84
N LEU A 13 -15.13 -23.19 -37.91
CA LEU A 13 -16.48 -23.74 -37.82
C LEU A 13 -16.69 -25.27 -37.72
N ALA A 14 -17.28 -25.71 -36.62
CA ALA A 14 -18.41 -26.67 -36.68
C ALA A 14 -19.26 -26.59 -35.40
N LEU A 15 -20.51 -26.10 -35.60
CA LEU A 15 -21.65 -26.28 -34.70
C LEU A 15 -22.17 -27.73 -34.87
N THR A 16 -22.56 -28.37 -33.77
CA THR A 16 -23.63 -29.39 -33.82
C THR A 16 -24.61 -29.22 -32.66
N LEU A 17 -25.80 -28.78 -33.01
CA LEU A 17 -27.01 -28.96 -32.20
C LEU A 17 -27.48 -30.43 -32.31
N THR A 18 -27.95 -30.99 -31.20
CA THR A 18 -28.96 -32.04 -31.25
C THR A 18 -29.93 -31.88 -30.09
N ALA A 19 -31.19 -31.84 -30.46
CA ALA A 19 -32.37 -31.63 -29.63
C ALA A 19 -33.12 -32.98 -29.36
N CYS A 20 -34.05 -32.88 -28.42
CA CYS A 20 -35.25 -33.71 -28.22
C CYS A 20 -35.19 -35.02 -27.44
N GLY A 21 -36.11 -35.07 -26.47
CA GLY A 21 -36.66 -36.29 -25.92
C GLY A 21 -37.59 -36.01 -24.73
N VAL A 22 -38.86 -35.63 -25.06
CA VAL A 22 -40.01 -35.59 -24.14
C VAL A 22 -40.60 -37.00 -24.07
N ILE A 23 -40.95 -37.52 -22.89
CA ILE A 23 -42.05 -38.49 -22.71
C ILE A 23 -42.70 -38.25 -21.35
N SER A 24 -44.03 -38.00 -21.44
CA SER A 24 -45.05 -38.02 -20.38
C SER A 24 -45.59 -39.43 -20.14
N SER A 25 -46.08 -39.68 -18.92
CA SER A 25 -47.30 -40.46 -18.60
C SER A 25 -47.42 -40.54 -17.08
N ASP A 26 -48.36 -39.97 -16.41
CA ASP A 26 -49.78 -40.25 -16.26
C ASP A 26 -50.01 -41.54 -15.50
N ASP A 27 -50.61 -41.40 -14.31
CA ASP A 27 -51.80 -42.11 -13.80
C ASP A 27 -52.03 -41.77 -12.29
N GLY A 28 -53.19 -41.20 -11.99
CA GLY A 28 -53.82 -41.12 -10.66
C GLY A 28 -54.80 -42.30 -10.47
N PRO A 29 -55.85 -42.19 -9.63
CA PRO A 29 -55.90 -41.86 -8.21
C PRO A 29 -56.52 -43.03 -7.39
N THR A 30 -56.47 -42.97 -6.03
CA THR A 30 -57.47 -43.72 -5.25
C THR A 30 -57.78 -43.04 -3.92
N GLU A 31 -59.05 -42.67 -3.77
CA GLU A 31 -59.76 -42.34 -2.53
C GLU A 31 -59.83 -43.54 -1.60
N VAL A 32 -59.81 -43.29 -0.30
CA VAL A 32 -60.67 -43.99 0.67
C VAL A 32 -60.97 -43.11 1.88
N VAL A 33 -62.23 -42.94 2.05
CA VAL A 33 -63.10 -42.34 3.05
C VAL A 33 -62.87 -42.88 4.49
N GLY A 34 -63.08 -42.00 5.48
CA GLY A 34 -63.85 -42.38 6.63
C GLY A 34 -63.24 -42.11 8.02
N ALA A 35 -63.74 -41.16 8.77
CA ALA A 35 -64.63 -41.30 9.92
C ALA A 35 -64.44 -40.15 10.91
N SER A 36 -65.58 -39.69 11.32
CA SER A 36 -65.86 -38.49 12.11
C SER A 36 -65.68 -38.67 13.65
N GLN A 37 -65.40 -37.50 14.28
CA GLN A 37 -65.92 -36.98 15.58
C GLN A 37 -65.24 -37.43 16.89
N PRO A 38 -65.35 -36.65 17.99
CA PRO A 38 -66.03 -35.36 18.20
C PRO A 38 -65.14 -34.24 18.86
N ALA A 39 -65.74 -33.04 18.87
CA ALA A 39 -65.24 -31.81 19.45
C ALA A 39 -65.31 -31.78 20.99
N GLU A 40 -64.34 -31.14 21.63
CA GLU A 40 -64.40 -30.55 22.95
C GLU A 40 -63.82 -29.13 22.95
N PRO A 41 -64.12 -28.30 23.98
CA PRO A 41 -64.44 -26.89 23.76
C PRO A 41 -63.23 -25.95 23.73
N GLN A 42 -63.40 -24.85 22.98
CA GLN A 42 -62.46 -23.74 22.90
C GLN A 42 -62.34 -23.00 24.24
N GLU A 43 -61.15 -23.00 24.81
CA GLU A 43 -60.68 -22.02 25.78
C GLU A 43 -60.21 -20.77 25.03
N THR A 44 -60.85 -19.65 25.33
CA THR A 44 -60.47 -18.31 24.86
C THR A 44 -59.14 -17.90 25.47
N VAL A 45 -58.08 -17.99 24.70
CA VAL A 45 -56.79 -17.35 25.09
C VAL A 45 -56.82 -15.92 24.57
N GLN A 46 -56.71 -14.98 25.54
CA GLN A 46 -56.51 -13.56 25.29
C GLN A 46 -55.20 -13.36 24.52
N PRO A 47 -55.13 -12.36 23.62
CA PRO A 47 -53.87 -12.01 22.95
C PRO A 47 -52.91 -11.44 24.02
N GLU A 48 -51.80 -12.13 24.23
CA GLU A 48 -50.65 -11.65 24.96
C GLU A 48 -50.02 -10.51 24.15
N GLU A 49 -50.02 -9.32 24.74
CA GLU A 49 -49.43 -8.11 24.19
C GLU A 49 -47.90 -8.34 24.05
N THR A 50 -47.47 -8.70 22.85
CA THR A 50 -46.06 -8.85 22.53
C THR A 50 -45.39 -7.49 22.61
N ALA A 51 -44.54 -7.31 23.64
CA ALA A 51 -43.63 -6.18 23.72
C ALA A 51 -42.83 -6.04 22.43
N PRO A 52 -42.60 -4.81 21.92
CA PRO A 52 -41.81 -4.63 20.70
C PRO A 52 -40.40 -5.16 20.91
N GLN A 53 -40.03 -6.18 20.17
CA GLN A 53 -38.63 -6.58 19.99
C GLN A 53 -37.86 -5.36 19.47
N PRO A 54 -36.68 -5.04 20.03
CA PRO A 54 -35.84 -4.03 19.45
C PRO A 54 -35.54 -4.46 17.99
N ALA A 55 -35.88 -3.56 17.07
CA ALA A 55 -35.57 -3.73 15.67
C ALA A 55 -34.08 -4.09 15.53
N GLY A 56 -33.81 -5.30 15.12
CA GLY A 56 -32.47 -5.70 14.72
C GLY A 56 -32.04 -4.71 13.65
N LYS A 57 -30.92 -4.04 13.88
CA LYS A 57 -30.28 -3.27 12.81
C LYS A 57 -30.08 -4.25 11.67
N ASP A 58 -30.67 -3.96 10.53
CA ASP A 58 -30.37 -4.66 9.29
C ASP A 58 -28.84 -4.71 9.15
N PRO A 59 -28.25 -5.82 8.68
CA PRO A 59 -26.81 -5.85 8.41
C PRO A 59 -26.53 -4.70 7.46
N ILE A 60 -25.68 -3.77 7.90
CA ILE A 60 -25.25 -2.64 7.10
C ILE A 60 -24.58 -3.28 5.86
N GLN A 61 -25.23 -3.21 4.72
CA GLN A 61 -24.61 -3.53 3.43
C GLN A 61 -23.60 -2.42 3.18
N THR A 62 -22.39 -2.60 3.68
CA THR A 62 -21.28 -1.70 3.44
C THR A 62 -20.72 -2.02 2.08
N GLU A 63 -20.72 -1.04 1.18
CA GLU A 63 -19.94 -1.15 -0.04
C GLU A 63 -18.46 -1.36 0.32
N PRO A 64 -17.71 -2.15 -0.48
CA PRO A 64 -16.30 -2.39 -0.22
C PRO A 64 -15.51 -1.08 -0.19
N VAL A 65 -14.66 -0.90 0.80
CA VAL A 65 -13.69 0.19 0.82
C VAL A 65 -12.65 -0.04 -0.28
N ARG A 66 -12.46 0.96 -1.13
CA ARG A 66 -11.54 0.90 -2.27
C ARG A 66 -10.18 1.43 -1.86
N VAL A 67 -9.23 0.52 -1.69
CA VAL A 67 -7.88 0.82 -1.18
C VAL A 67 -6.87 0.75 -2.30
N GLY A 68 -6.10 1.82 -2.50
CA GLY A 68 -4.94 1.84 -3.40
C GLY A 68 -3.63 1.74 -2.61
N ALA A 69 -2.62 1.07 -3.15
CA ALA A 69 -1.28 1.07 -2.54
C ALA A 69 -0.18 0.97 -3.60
N LEU A 70 0.97 1.58 -3.30
CA LEU A 70 2.18 1.39 -4.12
C LEU A 70 2.80 0.03 -3.83
N LYS A 71 3.27 -0.65 -4.87
CA LYS A 71 4.05 -1.88 -4.73
C LYS A 71 5.33 -1.60 -3.94
N GLY A 72 5.49 -2.33 -2.85
CA GLY A 72 6.60 -2.16 -1.90
C GLY A 72 6.11 -2.14 -0.45
N PRO A 73 6.86 -1.56 0.49
CA PRO A 73 6.54 -1.56 1.92
C PRO A 73 5.15 -1.01 2.24
N THR A 74 4.69 0.04 1.54
CA THR A 74 3.36 0.64 1.75
C THR A 74 2.19 -0.31 1.47
N ALA A 75 2.39 -1.34 0.62
CA ALA A 75 1.38 -2.36 0.33
C ALA A 75 1.55 -3.62 1.20
N MET A 76 2.76 -3.89 1.70
CA MET A 76 3.06 -5.13 2.42
C MET A 76 2.25 -5.29 3.70
N GLY A 77 1.98 -4.20 4.41
CA GLY A 77 1.13 -4.23 5.60
C GLY A 77 -0.33 -4.62 5.34
N LEU A 78 -0.79 -4.54 4.08
CA LEU A 78 -2.17 -4.85 3.68
C LEU A 78 -2.37 -6.32 3.29
N VAL A 79 -1.29 -7.12 3.10
CA VAL A 79 -1.40 -8.43 2.41
C VAL A 79 -2.27 -9.44 3.14
N ARG A 80 -2.36 -9.37 4.47
CA ARG A 80 -3.29 -10.20 5.21
C ARG A 80 -4.74 -9.81 4.95
N MET A 81 -5.05 -8.52 4.97
CA MET A 81 -6.40 -8.04 4.62
C MET A 81 -6.77 -8.41 3.19
N MET A 82 -5.80 -8.38 2.25
CA MET A 82 -6.02 -8.80 0.86
C MET A 82 -6.33 -10.28 0.72
N SER A 83 -5.91 -11.12 1.69
CA SER A 83 -6.12 -12.58 1.67
C SER A 83 -7.38 -13.02 2.40
N ASP A 84 -7.83 -12.24 3.35
CA ASP A 84 -9.07 -12.50 4.07
C ASP A 84 -10.20 -12.03 3.15
N ASP A 85 -11.05 -12.92 2.62
CA ASP A 85 -12.15 -12.68 1.66
C ASP A 85 -13.00 -11.47 2.06
N GLY A 86 -12.46 -10.31 1.78
CA GLY A 86 -12.81 -9.10 2.45
C GLY A 86 -13.89 -8.32 1.77
N VAL A 87 -14.45 -7.50 2.57
CA VAL A 87 -15.34 -6.40 2.23
C VAL A 87 -14.61 -5.34 1.38
N ASN A 88 -13.26 -5.36 1.34
CA ASN A 88 -12.44 -4.34 0.70
C ASN A 88 -11.97 -4.74 -0.70
N SER A 89 -11.78 -3.76 -1.58
CA SER A 89 -11.15 -3.94 -2.89
C SER A 89 -9.78 -3.27 -2.94
N TYR A 90 -8.80 -3.89 -3.60
CA TYR A 90 -7.43 -3.42 -3.60
C TYR A 90 -6.92 -3.15 -5.01
N THR A 91 -6.25 -2.00 -5.18
CA THR A 91 -5.55 -1.62 -6.41
C THR A 91 -4.07 -1.41 -6.09
N LEU A 92 -3.20 -2.23 -6.70
CA LEU A 92 -1.75 -2.05 -6.58
C LEU A 92 -1.20 -1.32 -7.81
N ALA A 93 -0.35 -0.32 -7.58
CA ALA A 93 0.25 0.49 -8.62
C ALA A 93 1.78 0.54 -8.51
N GLY A 94 2.44 0.77 -9.62
CA GLY A 94 3.90 0.92 -9.67
C GLY A 94 4.36 2.32 -9.28
N SER A 95 3.50 3.34 -9.47
CA SER A 95 3.82 4.74 -9.19
C SER A 95 2.67 5.48 -8.51
N ALA A 96 3.01 6.57 -7.81
CA ALA A 96 2.02 7.45 -7.19
C ALA A 96 1.13 8.17 -8.23
N ASP A 97 1.65 8.41 -9.42
CA ASP A 97 0.92 9.06 -10.51
C ASP A 97 -0.26 8.21 -11.02
N GLU A 98 -0.22 6.89 -10.81
CA GLU A 98 -1.33 5.99 -11.12
C GLU A 98 -2.44 6.03 -10.05
N LEU A 99 -2.08 6.23 -8.77
CA LEU A 99 -3.03 6.22 -7.65
C LEU A 99 -3.67 7.58 -7.39
N THR A 100 -2.87 8.65 -7.47
CA THR A 100 -3.30 10.01 -7.10
C THR A 100 -4.54 10.49 -7.85
N PRO A 101 -4.63 10.35 -9.20
CA PRO A 101 -5.83 10.74 -9.92
C PRO A 101 -7.07 9.93 -9.53
N LYS A 102 -6.92 8.65 -9.22
CA LYS A 102 -8.01 7.78 -8.78
C LYS A 102 -8.54 8.18 -7.41
N LEU A 103 -7.64 8.51 -6.46
CA LEU A 103 -8.02 9.01 -5.16
C LEU A 103 -8.80 10.34 -5.27
N ILE A 104 -8.27 11.31 -6.04
CA ILE A 104 -8.90 12.63 -6.21
C ILE A 104 -10.27 12.53 -6.90
N LYS A 105 -10.42 11.61 -7.87
CA LYS A 105 -11.69 11.39 -8.59
C LYS A 105 -12.72 10.58 -7.81
N GLY A 106 -12.34 10.05 -6.64
CA GLY A 106 -13.22 9.18 -5.86
C GLY A 106 -13.34 7.76 -6.40
N GLU A 107 -12.40 7.31 -7.23
CA GLU A 107 -12.28 5.91 -7.65
C GLU A 107 -11.63 5.03 -6.56
N LEU A 108 -10.89 5.67 -5.64
CA LEU A 108 -10.35 5.11 -4.41
C LEU A 108 -10.85 5.91 -3.20
N ASP A 109 -11.03 5.26 -2.08
CA ASP A 109 -11.42 5.86 -0.80
C ASP A 109 -10.20 6.10 0.08
N ILE A 110 -9.28 5.14 0.10
CA ILE A 110 -8.02 5.16 0.84
C ILE A 110 -6.87 4.90 -0.13
N ALA A 111 -5.72 5.54 0.10
CA ALA A 111 -4.50 5.26 -0.64
C ALA A 111 -3.27 5.27 0.27
N CYS A 112 -2.36 4.29 0.07
CA CYS A 112 -1.06 4.25 0.71
C CYS A 112 -0.03 4.90 -0.23
N VAL A 113 0.50 6.06 0.20
CA VAL A 113 1.33 6.97 -0.62
C VAL A 113 2.56 7.44 0.14
N PRO A 114 3.58 8.03 -0.54
CA PRO A 114 4.70 8.69 0.14
C PRO A 114 4.24 9.77 1.12
N ALA A 115 4.91 9.86 2.27
CA ALA A 115 4.51 10.74 3.35
C ALA A 115 4.46 12.22 2.94
N ASN A 116 5.46 12.70 2.21
CA ASN A 116 5.47 14.07 1.71
C ASN A 116 4.36 14.35 0.69
N LEU A 117 4.03 13.36 -0.15
CA LEU A 117 2.95 13.48 -1.15
C LEU A 117 1.59 13.67 -0.48
N ALA A 118 1.35 13.09 0.70
CA ALA A 118 0.12 13.33 1.45
C ALA A 118 -0.08 14.83 1.77
N ALA A 119 0.97 15.51 2.20
CA ALA A 119 0.94 16.96 2.42
C ALA A 119 0.73 17.76 1.13
N VAL A 120 1.41 17.37 0.05
CA VAL A 120 1.20 17.98 -1.29
C VAL A 120 -0.24 17.80 -1.74
N LEU A 121 -0.82 16.62 -1.57
CA LEU A 121 -2.21 16.35 -1.94
C LEU A 121 -3.18 17.18 -1.10
N TYR A 122 -2.98 17.23 0.23
CA TYR A 122 -3.76 18.07 1.12
C TYR A 122 -3.80 19.53 0.63
N ASN A 123 -2.64 20.11 0.34
CA ASN A 123 -2.54 21.49 -0.10
C ASN A 123 -3.16 21.70 -1.49
N LYS A 124 -2.90 20.81 -2.45
CA LYS A 124 -3.45 20.90 -3.81
C LYS A 124 -4.97 20.69 -3.88
N THR A 125 -5.52 19.94 -2.94
CA THR A 125 -6.96 19.66 -2.87
C THR A 125 -7.69 20.54 -1.85
N GLU A 126 -7.02 21.59 -1.33
CA GLU A 126 -7.59 22.49 -0.33
C GLU A 126 -8.15 21.74 0.90
N GLY A 127 -7.41 20.73 1.37
CA GLY A 127 -7.76 19.97 2.57
C GLY A 127 -8.67 18.76 2.34
N GLN A 128 -8.90 18.32 1.08
CA GLN A 128 -9.76 17.18 0.81
C GLN A 128 -9.11 15.81 1.08
N ILE A 129 -7.87 15.78 1.54
CA ILE A 129 -7.15 14.57 1.91
C ILE A 129 -6.83 14.58 3.40
N VAL A 130 -7.07 13.45 4.08
CA VAL A 130 -6.83 13.25 5.51
C VAL A 130 -5.85 12.09 5.66
N THR A 131 -4.87 12.22 6.54
CA THR A 131 -3.91 11.13 6.84
C THR A 131 -4.48 10.30 7.98
N LEU A 132 -4.59 8.99 7.74
CA LEU A 132 -5.17 8.02 8.65
C LEU A 132 -4.13 7.35 9.56
N ALA A 133 -2.97 7.02 8.98
CA ALA A 133 -1.89 6.32 9.67
C ALA A 133 -0.54 6.55 8.99
N VAL A 134 0.55 6.53 9.76
CA VAL A 134 1.87 6.22 9.22
C VAL A 134 1.95 4.71 9.02
N ASN A 135 2.29 4.27 7.83
CA ASN A 135 2.33 2.85 7.47
C ASN A 135 3.74 2.30 7.20
N THR A 136 4.72 3.18 6.98
CA THR A 136 6.10 2.79 6.70
C THR A 136 7.05 3.87 7.23
N LEU A 137 7.94 3.50 8.10
CA LEU A 137 9.02 4.38 8.58
C LEU A 137 10.16 4.44 7.54
N GLY A 138 11.37 4.78 7.96
CA GLY A 138 12.54 4.84 7.07
C GLY A 138 12.90 3.46 6.52
N VAL A 139 13.14 3.37 5.20
CA VAL A 139 13.49 2.14 4.49
C VAL A 139 14.55 2.39 3.41
N LEU A 140 15.22 3.53 3.47
CA LEU A 140 16.17 3.97 2.45
C LEU A 140 17.61 3.69 2.87
N TYR A 141 18.38 3.20 1.91
CA TYR A 141 19.78 2.82 2.13
C TYR A 141 20.64 3.29 0.96
N ILE A 142 21.88 3.72 1.26
CA ILE A 142 22.93 3.80 0.23
C ILE A 142 23.62 2.44 0.19
N VAL A 143 23.63 1.82 -0.98
CA VAL A 143 24.36 0.58 -1.23
C VAL A 143 25.56 0.85 -2.10
N GLU A 144 26.66 0.12 -1.85
CA GLU A 144 27.92 0.20 -2.60
C GLU A 144 28.31 -1.17 -3.15
N ASN A 145 28.65 -1.20 -4.44
CA ASN A 145 29.07 -2.40 -5.15
C ASN A 145 30.59 -2.37 -5.41
N GLY A 146 31.29 -3.39 -4.92
CA GLY A 146 32.71 -3.59 -5.21
C GLY A 146 33.67 -2.68 -4.46
N GLY A 147 33.24 -1.99 -3.38
CA GLY A 147 34.07 -1.09 -2.63
C GLY A 147 33.65 -0.90 -1.16
N GLU A 148 34.45 -0.14 -0.43
CA GLU A 148 34.20 0.31 0.94
C GLU A 148 34.56 1.80 1.10
N ALA A 149 34.33 2.58 0.05
CA ALA A 149 34.73 4.00 0.01
C ALA A 149 33.74 4.90 0.75
N VAL A 150 32.49 4.44 0.98
CA VAL A 150 31.45 5.20 1.67
C VAL A 150 31.26 4.66 3.09
N GLN A 151 31.66 5.40 4.10
CA GLN A 151 31.52 5.06 5.52
C GLN A 151 30.65 6.09 6.27
N SER A 152 30.39 7.25 5.66
CA SER A 152 29.58 8.35 6.17
C SER A 152 28.92 9.11 5.03
N MET A 153 27.91 9.93 5.33
CA MET A 153 27.30 10.82 4.34
C MET A 153 28.31 11.76 3.67
N ALA A 154 29.35 12.21 4.42
CA ALA A 154 30.39 13.10 3.90
C ALA A 154 31.24 12.44 2.78
N ASP A 155 31.38 11.11 2.77
CA ASP A 155 32.13 10.38 1.74
C ASP A 155 31.44 10.36 0.39
N LEU A 156 30.18 10.81 0.32
CA LEU A 156 29.46 10.98 -0.94
C LEU A 156 29.96 12.17 -1.78
N LYS A 157 30.82 13.03 -1.21
CA LYS A 157 31.38 14.17 -1.93
C LYS A 157 32.14 13.75 -3.20
N GLY A 158 31.73 14.33 -4.33
CA GLY A 158 32.27 14.01 -5.65
C GLY A 158 31.82 12.67 -6.23
N LYS A 159 30.91 11.96 -5.56
CA LYS A 159 30.39 10.69 -6.02
C LYS A 159 29.17 10.87 -6.92
N THR A 160 28.93 9.84 -7.73
CA THR A 160 27.69 9.67 -8.50
C THR A 160 26.95 8.46 -7.97
N LEU A 161 25.65 8.61 -7.70
CA LEU A 161 24.78 7.50 -7.33
C LEU A 161 23.54 7.47 -8.20
N VAL A 162 22.99 6.29 -8.46
CA VAL A 162 21.71 6.12 -9.13
C VAL A 162 20.60 6.08 -8.07
N ALA A 163 19.46 6.70 -8.35
CA ALA A 163 18.32 6.72 -7.45
C ALA A 163 17.00 6.75 -8.22
N ALA A 164 15.89 6.43 -7.56
CA ALA A 164 14.55 6.66 -8.07
C ALA A 164 13.69 7.35 -7.01
N GLY A 165 12.54 7.89 -7.42
CA GLY A 165 11.66 8.63 -6.50
C GLY A 165 11.99 10.11 -6.42
N LYS A 166 12.39 10.73 -7.54
CA LYS A 166 12.51 12.18 -7.66
C LYS A 166 11.18 12.87 -7.34
N GLY A 167 11.21 13.96 -6.58
CA GLY A 167 10.02 14.66 -6.11
C GLY A 167 9.30 13.99 -4.93
N SER A 168 9.91 12.97 -4.33
CA SER A 168 9.33 12.25 -3.19
C SER A 168 10.35 12.02 -2.07
N THR A 169 9.97 11.29 -1.03
CA THR A 169 10.80 11.03 0.16
C THR A 169 12.26 10.65 -0.15
N PRO A 170 12.58 9.77 -1.14
CA PRO A 170 13.98 9.47 -1.46
C PRO A 170 14.82 10.69 -1.81
N GLU A 171 14.30 11.60 -2.62
CA GLU A 171 15.04 12.83 -2.98
C GLU A 171 15.19 13.76 -1.78
N PHE A 172 14.09 14.12 -1.14
CA PHE A 172 14.11 15.12 -0.08
C PHE A 172 14.87 14.64 1.17
N GLY A 173 14.72 13.35 1.52
CA GLY A 173 15.45 12.75 2.63
C GLY A 173 16.96 12.71 2.37
N LEU A 174 17.38 12.32 1.15
CA LEU A 174 18.79 12.33 0.77
C LEU A 174 19.37 13.77 0.81
N ARG A 175 18.67 14.73 0.19
CA ARG A 175 19.12 16.14 0.17
C ARG A 175 19.31 16.69 1.58
N TYR A 176 18.31 16.48 2.44
CA TYR A 176 18.39 16.92 3.82
C TYR A 176 19.61 16.33 4.56
N LEU A 177 19.82 15.02 4.45
CA LEU A 177 20.97 14.37 5.11
C LEU A 177 22.33 14.83 4.54
N LEU A 178 22.42 15.11 3.25
CA LEU A 178 23.61 15.71 2.64
C LEU A 178 23.88 17.09 3.21
N GLU A 179 22.88 17.97 3.30
CA GLU A 179 23.00 19.31 3.88
C GLU A 179 23.43 19.27 5.35
N GLN A 180 22.82 18.37 6.16
CA GLN A 180 23.21 18.18 7.57
C GLN A 180 24.64 17.67 7.71
N SER A 181 25.17 17.01 6.69
CA SER A 181 26.56 16.54 6.62
C SER A 181 27.54 17.56 6.02
N GLY A 182 27.06 18.80 5.76
CA GLY A 182 27.86 19.90 5.22
C GLY A 182 28.15 19.81 3.73
N LEU A 183 27.35 19.02 2.99
CA LEU A 183 27.46 18.89 1.53
C LEU A 183 26.35 19.72 0.84
N ASP A 184 26.69 20.31 -0.29
CA ASP A 184 25.72 20.94 -1.20
C ASP A 184 25.16 19.84 -2.11
N PRO A 185 23.85 19.47 -1.98
CA PRO A 185 23.28 18.37 -2.75
C PRO A 185 23.22 18.61 -4.26
N ASP A 186 23.35 19.86 -4.70
CA ASP A 186 23.33 20.23 -6.12
C ASP A 186 24.72 20.32 -6.75
N LYS A 187 25.80 20.36 -5.92
CA LYS A 187 27.17 20.54 -6.40
C LYS A 187 28.12 19.43 -6.01
N ASP A 188 27.95 18.92 -4.76
CA ASP A 188 28.92 17.98 -4.18
C ASP A 188 28.59 16.53 -4.53
N VAL A 189 27.33 16.22 -4.88
CA VAL A 189 26.88 14.85 -5.20
C VAL A 189 26.09 14.86 -6.51
N THR A 190 26.37 13.90 -7.37
CA THR A 190 25.60 13.73 -8.62
C THR A 190 24.61 12.61 -8.42
N VAL A 191 23.31 12.86 -8.63
CA VAL A 191 22.27 11.83 -8.57
C VAL A 191 21.71 11.62 -9.98
N ASP A 192 21.92 10.42 -10.51
CA ASP A 192 21.32 9.96 -11.79
C ASP A 192 19.95 9.34 -11.50
N TRP A 193 18.91 10.15 -11.68
CA TRP A 193 17.53 9.78 -11.39
C TRP A 193 16.96 8.82 -12.46
N LYS A 194 16.54 7.64 -12.01
CA LYS A 194 15.84 6.62 -12.81
C LYS A 194 14.33 6.73 -12.58
N SER A 195 13.56 6.16 -13.51
CA SER A 195 12.10 6.10 -13.40
C SER A 195 11.66 5.16 -12.27
N GLU A 196 12.38 4.05 -12.10
CA GLU A 196 12.04 2.99 -11.14
C GLU A 196 13.27 2.46 -10.40
N HIS A 197 13.06 1.94 -9.18
CA HIS A 197 14.14 1.32 -8.37
C HIS A 197 14.75 0.09 -9.04
N ALA A 198 13.97 -0.65 -9.84
CA ALA A 198 14.46 -1.79 -10.60
C ALA A 198 15.56 -1.41 -11.61
N GLU A 199 15.50 -0.21 -12.18
CA GLU A 199 16.54 0.32 -13.09
C GLU A 199 17.84 0.62 -12.32
N CYS A 200 17.74 1.10 -11.07
CA CYS A 200 18.92 1.30 -10.22
C CYS A 200 19.60 -0.02 -9.92
N VAL A 201 18.83 -1.08 -9.60
CA VAL A 201 19.36 -2.44 -9.39
C VAL A 201 20.00 -2.97 -10.68
N ALA A 202 19.40 -2.72 -11.83
CA ALA A 202 19.96 -3.12 -13.12
C ALA A 202 21.28 -2.39 -13.42
N ALA A 203 21.40 -1.10 -13.10
CA ALA A 203 22.62 -0.33 -13.28
C ALA A 203 23.76 -0.85 -12.40
N LEU A 204 23.50 -1.19 -11.13
CA LEU A 204 24.46 -1.86 -10.25
C LEU A 204 24.90 -3.21 -10.81
N ALA A 205 23.95 -4.03 -11.27
CA ALA A 205 24.23 -5.36 -11.82
C ALA A 205 25.02 -5.32 -13.15
N ALA A 206 24.81 -4.28 -13.94
CA ALA A 206 25.57 -4.05 -15.19
C ALA A 206 26.94 -3.42 -14.94
N GLY A 207 27.28 -3.01 -13.71
CA GLY A 207 28.53 -2.31 -13.39
C GLY A 207 28.60 -0.90 -14.01
N THR A 208 27.45 -0.29 -14.32
CA THR A 208 27.36 1.10 -14.80
C THR A 208 27.18 2.11 -13.68
N ALA A 209 26.91 1.63 -12.47
CA ALA A 209 26.89 2.38 -11.22
C ALA A 209 27.50 1.54 -10.11
N ASP A 210 28.27 2.21 -9.21
CA ASP A 210 28.83 1.58 -8.01
C ASP A 210 28.02 1.91 -6.76
N LEU A 211 27.28 3.00 -6.78
CA LEU A 211 26.45 3.49 -5.67
C LEU A 211 24.99 3.63 -6.10
N ALA A 212 24.09 3.24 -5.21
CA ALA A 212 22.66 3.50 -5.40
C ALA A 212 21.96 3.86 -4.10
N LEU A 213 20.94 4.73 -4.19
CA LEU A 213 19.94 4.92 -3.15
C LEU A 213 18.77 3.96 -3.45
N LEU A 214 18.58 3.00 -2.57
CA LEU A 214 17.53 1.98 -2.73
C LEU A 214 16.68 1.87 -1.46
N PRO A 215 15.37 1.71 -1.59
CA PRO A 215 14.53 1.25 -0.49
C PRO A 215 14.58 -0.27 -0.37
N GLN A 216 14.18 -0.80 0.79
CA GLN A 216 13.69 -2.18 0.81
C GLN A 216 12.40 -2.29 -0.01
N PRO A 217 12.17 -3.40 -0.69
CA PRO A 217 12.98 -4.64 -0.79
C PRO A 217 14.08 -4.62 -1.85
N PHE A 218 14.28 -3.52 -2.56
CA PHE A 218 15.23 -3.44 -3.68
C PHE A 218 16.69 -3.62 -3.23
N VAL A 219 17.03 -3.27 -1.99
CA VAL A 219 18.33 -3.63 -1.39
C VAL A 219 18.51 -5.15 -1.38
N THR A 220 17.52 -5.88 -0.87
CA THR A 220 17.56 -7.35 -0.82
C THR A 220 17.60 -7.98 -2.23
N VAL A 221 16.87 -7.40 -3.20
CA VAL A 221 16.92 -7.82 -4.61
C VAL A 221 18.33 -7.62 -5.17
N ALA A 222 18.94 -6.46 -4.93
CA ALA A 222 20.29 -6.16 -5.39
C ALA A 222 21.33 -7.09 -4.74
N GLN A 223 21.24 -7.35 -3.44
CA GLN A 223 22.10 -8.31 -2.74
C GLN A 223 21.94 -9.73 -3.29
N GLY A 224 20.71 -10.14 -3.63
CA GLY A 224 20.46 -11.44 -4.26
C GLY A 224 21.11 -11.58 -5.63
N LYS A 225 21.23 -10.50 -6.40
CA LYS A 225 21.84 -10.48 -7.73
C LYS A 225 23.37 -10.36 -7.71
N LEU A 226 23.92 -9.56 -6.80
CA LEU A 226 25.33 -9.18 -6.75
C LEU A 226 26.12 -9.95 -5.67
N GLY A 227 25.41 -10.65 -4.77
CA GLY A 227 26.03 -11.42 -3.71
C GLY A 227 26.87 -10.57 -2.77
N ASN A 228 28.04 -11.10 -2.37
CA ASN A 228 28.93 -10.44 -1.43
C ASN A 228 29.63 -9.18 -1.98
N GLY A 229 29.46 -8.87 -3.28
CA GLY A 229 29.98 -7.64 -3.86
C GLY A 229 29.22 -6.39 -3.46
N LEU A 230 27.96 -6.54 -3.06
CA LEU A 230 27.11 -5.43 -2.65
C LEU A 230 26.98 -5.35 -1.13
N ARG A 231 27.32 -4.22 -0.56
CA ARG A 231 27.09 -3.92 0.86
C ARG A 231 26.07 -2.80 1.04
N VAL A 232 25.41 -2.76 2.18
CA VAL A 232 24.75 -1.56 2.69
C VAL A 232 25.85 -0.66 3.24
N ALA A 233 26.05 0.50 2.63
CA ALA A 233 27.03 1.48 3.04
C ALA A 233 26.46 2.36 4.15
N LEU A 234 25.25 2.91 3.96
CA LEU A 234 24.57 3.77 4.91
C LEU A 234 23.11 3.37 5.03
N ASP A 235 22.60 3.37 6.26
CA ASP A 235 21.19 3.33 6.59
C ASP A 235 20.70 4.75 6.83
N LEU A 236 19.89 5.30 5.91
CA LEU A 236 19.45 6.69 6.02
C LEU A 236 18.50 6.93 7.20
N THR A 237 17.86 5.88 7.74
CA THR A 237 17.10 5.99 9.00
C THR A 237 18.03 6.22 10.18
N ALA A 238 19.12 5.44 10.27
CA ALA A 238 20.12 5.62 11.31
C ALA A 238 20.83 6.98 11.21
N GLU A 239 21.14 7.43 9.98
CA GLU A 239 21.72 8.77 9.75
C GLU A 239 20.75 9.89 10.18
N TRP A 240 19.44 9.71 9.92
CA TRP A 240 18.42 10.65 10.36
C TRP A 240 18.26 10.70 11.88
N ASP A 241 18.18 9.53 12.51
CA ASP A 241 18.01 9.42 13.96
C ASP A 241 19.23 10.01 14.70
N ALA A 242 20.42 9.89 14.12
CA ALA A 242 21.65 10.47 14.69
C ALA A 242 21.66 12.02 14.73
N LEU A 243 20.77 12.67 13.98
CA LEU A 243 20.63 14.14 14.02
C LEU A 243 19.90 14.64 15.26
N ASP A 244 19.18 13.75 15.98
CA ASP A 244 18.38 14.06 17.19
C ASP A 244 17.50 15.32 17.01
N ASN A 245 16.86 15.44 15.85
CA ASN A 245 16.09 16.60 15.44
C ASN A 245 14.62 16.56 15.90
N GLY A 246 14.25 15.59 16.76
CA GLY A 246 12.89 15.39 17.28
C GLY A 246 11.90 14.84 16.28
N SER A 247 12.35 14.36 15.12
CA SER A 247 11.51 13.74 14.08
C SER A 247 11.99 12.32 13.75
N ALA A 248 11.18 11.55 13.05
CA ALA A 248 11.54 10.24 12.50
C ALA A 248 11.48 10.30 10.98
N MET A 249 12.33 9.53 10.29
CA MET A 249 12.21 9.37 8.86
C MET A 249 10.94 8.56 8.52
N ILE A 250 10.05 9.11 7.70
CA ILE A 250 8.79 8.48 7.33
C ILE A 250 8.71 8.36 5.82
N THR A 251 8.53 7.14 5.34
CA THR A 251 8.45 6.87 3.90
C THR A 251 7.02 6.83 3.39
N GLY A 252 6.10 6.27 4.16
CA GLY A 252 4.73 6.04 3.69
C GLY A 252 3.66 6.31 4.74
N VAL A 253 2.48 6.69 4.23
CA VAL A 253 1.26 6.93 5.02
C VAL A 253 0.04 6.37 4.28
N ALA A 254 -1.00 6.04 5.05
CA ALA A 254 -2.33 5.80 4.53
C ALA A 254 -3.12 7.12 4.59
N VAL A 255 -3.69 7.52 3.47
CA VAL A 255 -4.54 8.72 3.36
C VAL A 255 -5.93 8.34 2.87
N ALA A 256 -6.92 9.14 3.21
CA ALA A 256 -8.28 8.99 2.69
C ALA A 256 -8.83 10.32 2.18
N ARG A 257 -9.89 10.24 1.36
CA ARG A 257 -10.66 11.42 1.02
C ARG A 257 -11.45 11.88 2.25
N ARG A 258 -11.53 13.19 2.44
CA ARG A 258 -12.27 13.80 3.56
C ARG A 258 -13.75 13.46 3.53
N ASP A 259 -14.39 13.55 2.37
CA ASP A 259 -15.80 13.20 2.20
C ASP A 259 -16.09 11.74 2.59
N PHE A 260 -15.20 10.80 2.28
CA PHE A 260 -15.31 9.41 2.71
C PHE A 260 -15.20 9.29 4.24
N VAL A 261 -14.20 9.96 4.84
CA VAL A 261 -13.99 9.94 6.31
C VAL A 261 -15.20 10.50 7.06
N GLU A 262 -15.76 11.61 6.59
CA GLU A 262 -16.90 12.28 7.21
C GLU A 262 -18.20 11.48 7.07
N GLN A 263 -18.40 10.80 5.95
CA GLN A 263 -19.59 10.00 5.66
C GLN A 263 -19.54 8.59 6.26
N ASN A 264 -18.33 8.05 6.47
CA ASN A 264 -18.13 6.65 6.85
C ASN A 264 -17.10 6.48 7.99
N PRO A 265 -17.23 7.21 9.12
CA PRO A 265 -16.22 7.15 10.19
C PRO A 265 -16.08 5.74 10.78
N GLU A 266 -17.18 4.97 10.87
CA GLU A 266 -17.13 3.59 11.37
C GLU A 266 -16.34 2.65 10.44
N LEU A 267 -16.38 2.87 9.10
CA LEU A 267 -15.60 2.10 8.14
C LEU A 267 -14.11 2.46 8.22
N VAL A 268 -13.79 3.73 8.45
CA VAL A 268 -12.40 4.17 8.65
C VAL A 268 -11.81 3.55 9.92
N ASP A 269 -12.55 3.57 11.03
CA ASP A 269 -12.11 2.95 12.28
C ASP A 269 -11.96 1.44 12.16
N MET A 270 -12.87 0.77 11.43
CA MET A 270 -12.77 -0.66 11.16
C MET A 270 -11.53 -0.97 10.31
N PHE A 271 -11.33 -0.22 9.21
CA PHE A 271 -10.14 -0.35 8.36
C PHE A 271 -8.86 -0.21 9.18
N LEU A 272 -8.74 0.81 10.03
CA LEU A 272 -7.54 1.03 10.85
C LEU A 272 -7.28 -0.11 11.84
N LYS A 273 -8.33 -0.67 12.44
CA LYS A 273 -8.21 -1.83 13.34
C LYS A 273 -7.74 -3.08 12.59
N GLU A 274 -8.34 -3.37 11.45
CA GLU A 274 -7.95 -4.52 10.63
C GLU A 274 -6.54 -4.33 10.07
N TYR A 275 -6.19 -3.10 9.70
CA TYR A 275 -4.86 -2.78 9.21
C TYR A 275 -3.79 -2.97 10.29
N ALA A 276 -4.02 -2.51 11.52
CA ALA A 276 -3.11 -2.74 12.63
C ALA A 276 -2.89 -4.24 12.88
N VAL A 277 -3.95 -5.04 12.92
CA VAL A 277 -3.86 -6.50 13.05
C VAL A 277 -3.10 -7.13 11.88
N SER A 278 -3.31 -6.62 10.66
CA SER A 278 -2.59 -7.09 9.48
C SER A 278 -1.09 -6.79 9.57
N VAL A 279 -0.72 -5.59 9.99
CA VAL A 279 0.68 -5.16 10.18
C VAL A 279 1.37 -6.02 11.25
N ASP A 280 0.76 -6.21 12.40
CA ASP A 280 1.30 -7.07 13.47
C ASP A 280 1.53 -8.49 12.96
N TRP A 281 0.52 -9.04 12.28
CA TRP A 281 0.62 -10.38 11.71
C TRP A 281 1.74 -10.50 10.66
N VAL A 282 1.90 -9.51 9.79
CA VAL A 282 2.97 -9.47 8.76
C VAL A 282 4.34 -9.49 9.43
N ASN A 283 4.53 -8.69 10.47
CA ASN A 283 5.79 -8.60 11.19
C ASN A 283 6.13 -9.88 11.99
N GLU A 284 5.10 -10.56 12.52
CA GLU A 284 5.26 -11.80 13.29
C GLU A 284 5.36 -13.06 12.41
N ASN A 285 4.84 -13.03 11.18
CA ASN A 285 4.72 -14.19 10.30
C ASN A 285 5.41 -13.98 8.95
N THR A 286 6.65 -13.51 8.95
CA THR A 286 7.38 -13.07 7.74
C THR A 286 7.38 -14.08 6.59
N ALA A 287 7.53 -15.38 6.86
CA ALA A 287 7.51 -16.41 5.82
C ALA A 287 6.15 -16.49 5.10
N LYS A 288 5.04 -16.53 5.88
CA LYS A 288 3.69 -16.55 5.30
C LYS A 288 3.32 -15.22 4.65
N ALA A 289 3.73 -14.12 5.25
CA ALA A 289 3.55 -12.79 4.67
C ALA A 289 4.28 -12.66 3.33
N ALA A 290 5.47 -13.24 3.20
CA ALA A 290 6.23 -13.26 1.95
C ALA A 290 5.51 -14.03 0.83
N GLU A 291 4.82 -15.13 1.15
CA GLU A 291 3.98 -15.84 0.20
C GLU A 291 2.82 -14.96 -0.29
N LEU A 292 2.14 -14.24 0.61
CA LEU A 292 1.06 -13.31 0.27
C LEU A 292 1.56 -12.10 -0.52
N VAL A 293 2.72 -11.53 -0.16
CA VAL A 293 3.39 -10.44 -0.89
C VAL A 293 3.64 -10.85 -2.34
N THR A 294 4.08 -12.09 -2.55
CA THR A 294 4.35 -12.62 -3.89
C THR A 294 3.06 -12.95 -4.65
N ALA A 295 2.08 -13.56 -3.98
CA ALA A 295 0.79 -13.89 -4.58
C ALA A 295 0.05 -12.64 -5.08
N ASN A 296 0.20 -11.51 -4.38
CA ASN A 296 -0.36 -10.21 -4.77
C ASN A 296 0.52 -9.44 -5.77
N GLY A 297 1.64 -9.99 -6.23
CA GLY A 297 2.51 -9.36 -7.22
C GLY A 297 3.21 -8.08 -6.74
N ILE A 298 3.44 -7.95 -5.42
CA ILE A 298 4.20 -6.84 -4.82
C ILE A 298 5.69 -7.07 -5.05
N ILE A 299 6.16 -8.31 -4.83
CA ILE A 299 7.52 -8.78 -5.12
C ILE A 299 7.42 -10.13 -5.83
N GLU A 300 8.30 -10.37 -6.80
CA GLU A 300 8.27 -11.58 -7.61
C GLU A 300 8.71 -12.86 -6.88
N SER A 301 9.48 -12.73 -5.78
CA SER A 301 10.08 -13.87 -5.08
C SER A 301 9.77 -13.84 -3.59
N ALA A 302 9.11 -14.89 -3.09
CA ALA A 302 8.82 -15.06 -1.67
C ALA A 302 10.11 -15.12 -0.82
N ALA A 303 11.18 -15.74 -1.33
CA ALA A 303 12.46 -15.79 -0.62
C ALA A 303 13.13 -14.41 -0.47
N ILE A 304 12.90 -13.51 -1.44
CA ILE A 304 13.35 -12.11 -1.35
C ILE A 304 12.44 -11.35 -0.38
N ALA A 305 11.13 -11.52 -0.49
CA ALA A 305 10.15 -10.87 0.37
C ALA A 305 10.39 -11.23 1.85
N GLU A 306 10.62 -12.52 2.16
CA GLU A 306 10.89 -12.99 3.51
C GLU A 306 12.13 -12.34 4.14
N LYS A 307 13.20 -12.20 3.35
CA LYS A 307 14.43 -11.54 3.80
C LYS A 307 14.27 -10.02 3.96
N ALA A 308 13.44 -9.40 3.11
CA ALA A 308 13.26 -7.95 3.10
C ALA A 308 12.29 -7.46 4.19
N LEU A 309 11.24 -8.23 4.51
CA LEU A 309 10.18 -7.85 5.43
C LEU A 309 10.68 -7.30 6.77
N PRO A 310 11.66 -7.93 7.47
CA PRO A 310 12.18 -7.41 8.74
C PRO A 310 12.84 -6.02 8.64
N HIS A 311 13.17 -5.58 7.43
CA HIS A 311 13.85 -4.31 7.14
C HIS A 311 12.92 -3.31 6.43
N CYS A 312 11.64 -3.62 6.28
CA CYS A 312 10.66 -2.77 5.61
C CYS A 312 9.98 -1.78 6.57
N ASN A 313 10.27 -1.83 7.87
CA ASN A 313 9.76 -0.93 8.89
C ASN A 313 8.24 -0.66 8.76
N ILE A 314 7.48 -1.75 8.54
CA ILE A 314 6.03 -1.71 8.35
C ILE A 314 5.37 -1.47 9.71
N VAL A 315 4.57 -0.42 9.81
CA VAL A 315 3.91 0.01 11.03
C VAL A 315 2.46 0.42 10.79
N CYS A 316 1.70 0.60 11.86
CA CYS A 316 0.40 1.26 11.84
C CYS A 316 0.33 2.26 13.00
N LEU A 317 0.87 3.46 12.79
CA LEU A 317 0.84 4.51 13.81
C LEU A 317 -0.33 5.45 13.53
N THR A 318 -1.21 5.63 14.50
CA THR A 318 -2.44 6.43 14.39
C THR A 318 -2.52 7.50 15.48
N GLY A 319 -3.49 8.40 15.40
CA GLY A 319 -3.77 9.41 16.43
C GLY A 319 -2.54 10.24 16.81
N GLN A 320 -2.33 10.42 18.11
CA GLN A 320 -1.28 11.29 18.64
C GLN A 320 0.15 10.87 18.23
N GLU A 321 0.45 9.57 18.18
CA GLU A 321 1.78 9.10 17.77
C GLU A 321 2.06 9.40 16.28
N MET A 322 1.07 9.20 15.42
CA MET A 322 1.15 9.61 14.00
C MET A 322 1.42 11.12 13.91
N PHE A 323 0.65 11.92 14.64
CA PHE A 323 0.76 13.37 14.63
C PHE A 323 2.17 13.83 15.01
N GLU A 324 2.70 13.36 16.13
CA GLU A 324 4.03 13.77 16.63
C GLU A 324 5.14 13.45 15.63
N LYS A 325 5.17 12.21 15.14
CA LYS A 325 6.23 11.76 14.22
C LYS A 325 6.10 12.41 12.83
N LEU A 326 4.90 12.42 12.28
CA LEU A 326 4.69 12.92 10.92
C LEU A 326 4.77 14.45 10.84
N SER A 327 4.25 15.18 11.84
CA SER A 327 4.38 16.63 11.85
C SER A 327 5.85 17.06 11.96
N GLY A 328 6.64 16.41 12.81
CA GLY A 328 8.08 16.65 12.92
C GLY A 328 8.81 16.40 11.60
N TYR A 329 8.52 15.26 10.95
CA TYR A 329 9.09 14.94 9.64
C TYR A 329 8.74 15.99 8.57
N LEU A 330 7.46 16.35 8.46
CA LEU A 330 7.02 17.36 7.48
C LEU A 330 7.59 18.74 7.75
N GLN A 331 7.80 19.12 9.04
CA GLN A 331 8.47 20.37 9.40
C GLN A 331 9.93 20.40 8.92
N VAL A 332 10.66 19.32 9.10
CA VAL A 332 12.04 19.18 8.60
C VAL A 332 12.06 19.33 7.08
N LEU A 333 11.19 18.63 6.36
CA LEU A 333 11.13 18.72 4.91
C LEU A 333 10.74 20.13 4.43
N ALA A 334 9.74 20.74 5.06
CA ALA A 334 9.28 22.09 4.70
C ALA A 334 10.35 23.16 4.94
N ALA A 335 11.17 23.00 5.99
CA ALA A 335 12.28 23.92 6.28
C ALA A 335 13.40 23.82 5.25
N ALA A 336 13.71 22.60 4.78
CA ALA A 336 14.74 22.35 3.77
C ALA A 336 14.25 22.68 2.36
N ALA A 337 13.01 22.29 2.01
CA ALA A 337 12.42 22.45 0.68
C ALA A 337 10.89 22.60 0.81
N PRO A 338 10.33 23.81 0.89
CA PRO A 338 8.88 24.03 1.05
C PRO A 338 8.03 23.33 -0.01
N GLU A 339 8.52 23.20 -1.23
CA GLU A 339 7.84 22.52 -2.33
C GLU A 339 7.65 21.03 -2.06
N SER A 340 8.49 20.42 -1.21
CA SER A 340 8.39 18.99 -0.84
C SER A 340 7.07 18.65 -0.15
N VAL A 341 6.46 19.62 0.53
CA VAL A 341 5.18 19.50 1.22
C VAL A 341 4.04 20.27 0.54
N GLY A 342 4.28 20.74 -0.70
CA GLY A 342 3.29 21.50 -1.47
C GLY A 342 3.24 23.00 -1.13
N GLY A 343 4.32 23.58 -0.63
CA GLY A 343 4.50 25.00 -0.38
C GLY A 343 4.18 25.46 1.05
N ALA A 344 3.43 24.68 1.82
CA ALA A 344 3.10 24.97 3.21
C ALA A 344 2.85 23.67 4.01
N LEU A 345 3.09 23.74 5.31
CA LEU A 345 2.68 22.65 6.20
C LEU A 345 1.16 22.49 6.20
N PRO A 346 0.65 21.24 6.24
CA PRO A 346 -0.76 20.99 6.40
C PRO A 346 -1.30 21.60 7.69
N ARG A 347 -2.57 22.03 7.65
CA ARG A 347 -3.26 22.63 8.79
C ARG A 347 -4.08 21.59 9.57
N ASP A 348 -4.81 22.06 10.58
CA ASP A 348 -5.76 21.26 11.34
C ASP A 348 -6.70 20.47 10.42
N GLY A 349 -7.00 19.24 10.81
CA GLY A 349 -7.80 18.31 10.03
C GLY A 349 -7.04 17.53 8.96
N PHE A 350 -5.72 17.69 8.84
CA PHE A 350 -4.89 16.79 8.03
C PHE A 350 -4.71 15.41 8.68
N PHE A 351 -4.75 15.35 10.00
CA PHE A 351 -4.55 14.13 10.78
C PHE A 351 -5.90 13.60 11.29
N TYR A 352 -6.17 12.32 11.10
CA TYR A 352 -7.35 11.65 11.63
C TYR A 352 -7.17 11.29 13.10
N GLY A 353 -8.16 11.56 13.94
CA GLY A 353 -8.17 11.16 15.35
C GLY A 353 -7.28 12.01 16.26
N VAL A 354 -6.97 13.25 15.84
CA VAL A 354 -6.18 14.22 16.62
C VAL A 354 -6.97 15.50 16.83
#